data_22a18ce2794f2247200af3cb86a81338
#
_entry.id   22a18ce2794f2247200af3cb86a81338
#
_cell.length_a   1.000
_cell.length_b   1.000
_cell.length_c   1.000
_cell.angle_alpha   90.00
_cell.angle_beta   90.00
_cell.angle_gamma   90.00
#
_symmetry.space_group_name_H-M   'P 1'
#
loop_
_entity.id
_entity.type
_entity.pdbx_description
1 polymer ?
#
loop_
_entity_poly.entity_id
_entity_poly.type
_entity_poly.pdbx_seq_one_letter_code
_entity_poly.pdbx_strand_id
1 'polypeptide(L)'
;MLQALLVVLEHVFALLRKKAVYPFPYNAKTNTVNLPIQIERELRRLVSSGKKVEAMKRVISLTGAGLRVSKDYVDTLAQGH
;
A
#
# COMPACT_ATOMS: atom_id res chain seq x y z
N MET A 1 32.91 -17.64 0.32
CA MET A 1 32.65 -16.30 0.84
C MET A 1 31.45 -15.63 0.21
N LEU A 2 31.27 -15.78 -1.09
CA LEU A 2 30.07 -15.28 -1.77
C LEU A 2 28.79 -15.95 -1.28
N GLN A 3 28.87 -17.20 -0.86
CA GLN A 3 27.71 -17.94 -0.32
C GLN A 3 27.23 -17.37 1.01
N ALA A 4 28.16 -16.92 1.86
CA ALA A 4 27.80 -16.36 3.16
C ALA A 4 27.04 -15.03 2.98
N LEU A 5 27.43 -14.22 2.01
CA LEU A 5 26.75 -12.97 1.70
C LEU A 5 25.35 -13.23 1.14
N LEU A 6 25.20 -14.22 0.29
CA LEU A 6 23.89 -14.61 -0.27
C LEU A 6 22.95 -15.11 0.81
N VAL A 7 23.45 -15.92 1.77
CA VAL A 7 22.65 -16.40 2.89
C VAL A 7 22.19 -15.26 3.78
N VAL A 8 23.05 -14.29 4.06
CA VAL A 8 22.70 -13.12 4.85
C VAL A 8 21.64 -12.28 4.12
N LEU A 9 21.80 -12.07 2.83
CA LEU A 9 20.83 -11.34 2.02
C LEU A 9 19.48 -12.04 1.99
N GLU A 10 19.45 -13.36 1.83
CA GLU A 10 18.22 -14.13 1.88
C GLU A 10 17.53 -14.03 3.24
N HIS A 11 18.30 -14.05 4.33
CA HIS A 11 17.77 -13.88 5.68
C HIS A 11 17.15 -12.51 5.87
N VAL A 12 17.83 -11.46 5.40
CA VAL A 12 17.33 -10.09 5.49
C VAL A 12 16.03 -9.95 4.67
N PHE A 13 16.02 -10.52 3.47
CA PHE A 13 14.82 -10.51 2.63
C PHE A 13 13.67 -11.27 3.28
N ALA A 14 13.93 -12.43 3.85
CA ALA A 14 12.91 -13.22 4.54
C ALA A 14 12.36 -12.48 5.75
N LEU A 15 13.22 -11.81 6.51
CA LEU A 15 12.82 -10.97 7.65
C LEU A 15 11.95 -9.80 7.21
N LEU A 16 12.32 -9.15 6.11
CA LEU A 16 11.55 -8.04 5.57
C LEU A 16 10.18 -8.49 5.07
N ARG A 17 10.11 -9.68 4.46
CA ARG A 17 8.83 -10.25 4.01
C ARG A 17 7.91 -10.62 5.17
N LYS A 18 8.47 -11.22 6.23
CA LYS A 18 7.70 -11.65 7.40
C LYS A 18 7.22 -10.49 8.25
N LYS A 19 7.96 -9.38 8.20
CA LYS A 19 7.64 -8.19 8.99
C LYS A 19 7.12 -7.04 8.13
N ALA A 20 6.38 -7.35 7.08
CA ALA A 20 5.69 -6.31 6.33
C ALA A 20 4.58 -5.76 7.21
N VAL A 21 4.94 -4.86 8.11
CA VAL A 21 4.00 -4.17 8.97
C VAL A 21 3.51 -2.95 8.21
N TYR A 22 2.24 -2.98 7.84
CA TYR A 22 1.64 -1.84 7.17
C TYR A 22 1.17 -0.84 8.21
N PRO A 23 1.46 0.46 8.02
CA PRO A 23 1.03 1.49 8.98
C PRO A 23 -0.48 1.51 9.21
N PHE A 24 -1.26 1.20 8.18
CA PHE A 24 -2.71 1.21 8.24
C PHE A 24 -3.26 -0.05 7.60
N PRO A 25 -3.19 -1.22 8.29
CA PRO A 25 -3.58 -2.49 7.68
C PRO A 25 -5.04 -2.46 7.22
N TYR A 26 -5.27 -3.02 6.03
CA TYR A 26 -6.61 -3.09 5.52
C TYR A 26 -7.37 -4.27 6.14
N ASN A 27 -8.68 -4.13 6.25
CA ASN A 27 -9.53 -5.18 6.82
C ASN A 27 -9.96 -6.14 5.72
N ALA A 28 -9.35 -7.33 5.70
CA ALA A 28 -9.63 -8.34 4.68
C ALA A 28 -11.05 -8.92 4.79
N LYS A 29 -11.64 -8.88 5.98
CA LYS A 29 -12.99 -9.41 6.19
C LYS A 29 -14.06 -8.55 5.55
N THR A 30 -13.87 -7.24 5.59
CA THR A 30 -14.84 -6.28 5.06
C THR A 30 -14.38 -5.61 3.78
N ASN A 31 -13.17 -5.94 3.31
CA ASN A 31 -12.52 -5.28 2.17
C ASN A 31 -12.48 -3.77 2.33
N THR A 32 -12.25 -3.31 3.56
CA THR A 32 -12.31 -1.89 3.90
C THR A 32 -10.91 -1.34 4.13
N VAL A 33 -10.60 -0.25 3.45
CA VAL A 33 -9.39 0.55 3.68
C VAL A 33 -9.80 1.77 4.47
N ASN A 34 -9.12 1.98 5.60
CA ASN A 34 -9.40 3.11 6.48
C ASN A 34 -8.10 3.88 6.71
N LEU A 35 -8.01 5.06 6.11
CA LEU A 35 -6.82 5.90 6.19
C LEU A 35 -7.14 7.23 6.87
N PRO A 36 -6.15 7.81 7.58
CA PRO A 36 -6.33 9.14 8.17
C PRO A 36 -6.65 10.20 7.11
N ILE A 37 -7.36 11.23 7.52
CA ILE A 37 -7.80 12.28 6.60
C ILE A 37 -6.62 12.97 5.88
N GLN A 38 -5.48 13.07 6.54
CA GLN A 38 -4.30 13.69 5.95
C GLN A 38 -3.78 12.90 4.76
N ILE A 39 -3.76 11.58 4.89
CA ILE A 39 -3.33 10.68 3.82
C ILE A 39 -4.38 10.65 2.72
N GLU A 40 -5.65 10.62 3.08
CA GLU A 40 -6.75 10.68 2.11
C GLU A 40 -6.66 11.93 1.24
N ARG A 41 -6.38 13.09 1.82
CA ARG A 41 -6.20 14.33 1.09
C ARG A 41 -5.04 14.25 0.11
N GLU A 42 -3.94 13.66 0.54
CA GLU A 42 -2.77 13.46 -0.32
C GLU A 42 -3.09 12.58 -1.52
N LEU A 43 -3.82 11.49 -1.27
CA LEU A 43 -4.26 10.60 -2.33
C LEU A 43 -5.22 11.30 -3.31
N ARG A 44 -6.13 12.11 -2.79
CA ARG A 44 -7.03 12.91 -3.64
C ARG A 44 -6.28 13.88 -4.52
N ARG A 45 -5.20 14.48 -4.03
CA ARG A 45 -4.34 15.35 -4.82
C ARG A 45 -3.68 14.57 -5.96
N LEU A 46 -3.20 13.38 -5.68
CA LEU A 46 -2.60 12.53 -6.70
C LEU A 46 -3.60 12.20 -7.79
N VAL A 47 -4.80 11.82 -7.41
CA VAL A 47 -5.87 11.50 -8.34
C VAL A 47 -6.24 12.73 -9.19
N SER A 48 -6.38 13.88 -8.56
CA SER A 48 -6.70 15.14 -9.24
C SER A 48 -5.62 15.55 -10.23
N SER A 49 -4.38 15.18 -9.96
CA SER A 49 -3.25 15.48 -10.85
C SER A 49 -3.07 14.44 -11.96
N GLY A 50 -4.02 13.52 -12.12
CA GLY A 50 -3.91 12.45 -13.10
C GLY A 50 -2.97 11.32 -12.72
N LYS A 51 -2.59 11.24 -11.44
CA LYS A 51 -1.64 10.22 -10.93
C LYS A 51 -2.38 9.13 -10.19
N LYS A 52 -3.41 8.58 -10.80
CA LYS A 52 -4.24 7.54 -10.19
C LYS A 52 -3.45 6.27 -9.84
N VAL A 53 -2.54 5.85 -10.72
CA VAL A 53 -1.70 4.67 -10.48
C VAL A 53 -0.77 4.90 -9.29
N GLU A 54 -0.22 6.09 -9.17
CA GLU A 54 0.61 6.46 -8.02
C GLU A 54 -0.18 6.38 -6.72
N ALA A 55 -1.42 6.87 -6.73
CA ALA A 55 -2.31 6.79 -5.58
C ALA A 55 -2.57 5.33 -5.19
N MET A 56 -2.83 4.46 -6.17
CA MET A 56 -3.04 3.03 -5.93
C MET A 56 -1.83 2.37 -5.32
N LYS A 57 -0.65 2.64 -5.85
CA LYS A 57 0.61 2.11 -5.31
C LYS A 57 0.81 2.53 -3.86
N ARG A 58 0.47 3.76 -3.54
CA ARG A 58 0.59 4.26 -2.17
C ARG A 58 -0.38 3.56 -1.22
N VAL A 59 -1.61 3.33 -1.66
CA VAL A 59 -2.59 2.58 -0.85
C VAL A 59 -2.07 1.17 -0.57
N ILE A 60 -1.57 0.47 -1.58
CA ILE A 60 -1.01 -0.86 -1.41
C ILE A 60 0.15 -0.84 -0.41
N SER A 61 1.03 0.13 -0.53
CA SER A 61 2.18 0.29 0.34
C SER A 61 1.80 0.56 1.80
N LEU A 62 0.73 1.33 2.02
CA LEU A 62 0.29 1.72 3.36
C LEU A 62 -0.59 0.67 4.04
N THR A 63 -1.36 -0.10 3.28
CA THR A 63 -2.40 -0.98 3.82
C THR A 63 -2.17 -2.45 3.56
N GLY A 64 -1.34 -2.80 2.58
CA GLY A 64 -1.18 -4.18 2.15
C GLY A 64 -2.37 -4.72 1.38
N ALA A 65 -3.34 -3.88 1.04
CA ALA A 65 -4.49 -4.30 0.25
C ALA A 65 -4.06 -4.72 -1.15
N GLY A 66 -4.82 -5.63 -1.75
CA GLY A 66 -4.57 -6.05 -3.13
C GLY A 66 -4.88 -4.94 -4.13
N LEU A 67 -4.48 -5.17 -5.37
CA LEU A 67 -4.67 -4.18 -6.43
C LEU A 67 -6.13 -3.80 -6.62
N ARG A 68 -7.04 -4.79 -6.60
CA ARG A 68 -8.46 -4.55 -6.79
C ARG A 68 -9.06 -3.66 -5.71
N VAL A 69 -8.77 -3.98 -4.45
CA VAL A 69 -9.28 -3.20 -3.31
C VAL A 69 -8.71 -1.79 -3.33
N SER A 70 -7.42 -1.66 -3.63
CA SER A 70 -6.77 -0.37 -3.72
C SER A 70 -7.33 0.48 -4.86
N LYS A 71 -7.61 -0.15 -6.00
CA LYS A 71 -8.23 0.53 -7.13
C LYS A 71 -9.64 1.01 -6.78
N ASP A 72 -10.43 0.17 -6.15
CA ASP A 72 -11.79 0.53 -5.75
C ASP A 72 -11.78 1.69 -4.77
N TYR A 73 -10.84 1.68 -3.82
CA TYR A 73 -10.68 2.77 -2.86
C TYR A 73 -10.31 4.08 -3.56
N VAL A 74 -9.34 4.04 -4.47
CA VAL A 74 -8.90 5.22 -5.21
C VAL A 74 -10.02 5.73 -6.12
N ASP A 75 -10.77 4.83 -6.75
CA ASP A 75 -11.92 5.21 -7.56
C ASP A 75 -12.98 5.93 -6.72
N THR A 76 -13.21 5.48 -5.50
CA THR A 76 -14.12 6.13 -4.56
C THR A 76 -13.64 7.54 -4.23
N LEU A 77 -12.35 7.73 -4.02
CA LEU A 77 -11.78 9.05 -3.77
C LEU A 77 -11.95 9.98 -4.97
N ALA A 78 -11.82 9.44 -6.18
CA ALA A 78 -11.99 10.22 -7.40
C ALA A 78 -13.43 10.68 -7.60
N GLN A 79 -14.41 9.86 -7.19
CA GLN A 79 -15.83 10.18 -7.31
C GLN A 79 -16.36 10.97 -6.12
N GLY A 80 -15.73 10.88 -4.98
CA GLY A 80 -16.32 11.26 -3.72
C GLY A 80 -16.14 12.71 -3.29
N HIS A 81 -15.68 13.59 -4.11
CA HIS A 81 -15.57 15.01 -3.77
C HIS A 81 -14.69 15.29 -2.57
#